data_b84e282f82e4e5160fc7ea675e9e1356
#
_entry.id   b84e282f82e4e5160fc7ea675e9e1356
#
_cell.length_a   1.000
_cell.length_b   1.000
_cell.length_c   1.000
_cell.angle_alpha   90.00
_cell.angle_beta   90.00
_cell.angle_gamma   90.00
#
_symmetry.space_group_name_H-M   'P 1'
#
loop_
_entity.id
_entity.type
_entity.pdbx_description
1 polymer ?
#
loop_
_entity_poly.entity_id
_entity_poly.type
_entity_poly.pdbx_seq_one_letter_code
_entity_poly.pdbx_strand_id
1 'polypeptide(L)'
;MTPAEAVKTESNKSIPVNWLSVKLDKVPLKMEFLRKKLKWIQQTMRDQGIDIWITFTREGNEDPLAQDLRFSDLTWRSAAIIDQDGAKTAIVGSLEVDTIKQNKFYDEVVGYASEGAAPKLKQIIGRRKPKSIAVNTSYDEGAADGLTSGMEAYLKRALKGYSKRLVSGEDLAIALRARLVPEEVELVKKAVVECEKIYDAVEDAIRPGKRDKYVHEFAHKLVAEKGLSTAWAYDRCPSVNVAGNPMGHIGYHNAIIRNGDFVKLDFGVNYEGYCSDIQRVYFVGPGNIPNSVKRMFETARAANDAALAALKPGAIGYQVDNAGRKLIVKKGYPEYKHALGHVLGRSTHEIGPLLGPKWPNRYGKQVEKPVQKDMVFTIEPSVTSKLGTCNLEQDVLVTANGYQQLSKPQEEIIRVG
;
A
#
# COMPACT_ATOMS: atom_id res chain seq x y z
N MET A 1 16.33 34.61 53.38
CA MET A 1 15.55 33.50 52.87
C MET A 1 15.23 33.80 51.41
N THR A 2 15.94 33.20 50.53
CA THR A 2 15.79 33.33 49.04
C THR A 2 14.70 32.42 48.56
N PRO A 3 13.88 32.79 47.55
CA PRO A 3 12.91 31.89 46.96
C PRO A 3 13.57 31.14 45.80
N ALA A 4 14.16 30.00 46.18
CA ALA A 4 14.56 28.97 45.22
C ALA A 4 13.91 27.68 45.72
N GLU A 5 12.74 27.36 45.21
CA GLU A 5 12.13 26.00 45.25
C GLU A 5 10.70 26.10 44.75
N ALA A 6 10.48 25.88 43.47
CA ALA A 6 9.28 25.30 42.89
C ALA A 6 9.40 25.15 41.38
N VAL A 7 10.39 24.40 40.91
CA VAL A 7 10.26 23.71 39.63
C VAL A 7 9.90 22.27 39.97
N LYS A 8 8.62 22.02 40.20
CA LYS A 8 8.11 20.66 40.25
C LYS A 8 8.26 20.04 38.87
N THR A 9 9.18 19.11 38.81
CA THR A 9 9.27 18.05 37.81
C THR A 9 7.88 17.47 37.56
N GLU A 10 7.26 17.80 36.45
CA GLU A 10 6.18 16.97 35.91
C GLU A 10 6.80 15.62 35.55
N SER A 11 6.53 14.68 36.42
CA SER A 11 6.91 13.29 36.29
C SER A 11 6.41 12.75 34.95
N ASN A 12 7.33 12.15 34.21
CA ASN A 12 7.09 11.19 33.14
C ASN A 12 6.10 10.09 33.61
N LYS A 13 4.82 10.37 33.59
CA LYS A 13 3.80 9.34 33.54
C LYS A 13 3.79 8.84 32.09
N SER A 14 4.58 7.80 31.84
CA SER A 14 4.35 6.92 30.71
C SER A 14 2.88 6.52 30.78
N ILE A 15 2.10 6.96 29.79
CA ILE A 15 0.74 6.46 29.58
C ILE A 15 0.92 4.96 29.34
N PRO A 16 0.33 4.07 30.15
CA PRO A 16 0.33 2.66 29.83
C PRO A 16 -0.63 2.47 28.66
N VAL A 17 -0.15 2.70 27.48
CA VAL A 17 -0.84 2.28 26.30
C VAL A 17 -0.61 0.78 26.24
N ASN A 18 -1.66 0.05 26.53
CA ASN A 18 -1.71 -1.39 26.35
C ASN A 18 -1.68 -1.64 24.82
N TRP A 19 -0.48 -1.55 24.25
CA TRP A 19 -0.19 -1.79 22.84
C TRP A 19 -0.17 -3.31 22.61
N LEU A 20 -1.28 -3.97 22.93
CA LEU A 20 -1.64 -5.14 22.15
C LEU A 20 -1.54 -4.71 20.69
N SER A 21 -0.56 -5.28 19.99
CA SER A 21 -0.45 -5.21 18.55
C SER A 21 -1.87 -5.16 17.99
N VAL A 22 -2.32 -3.98 17.59
CA VAL A 22 -3.44 -3.88 16.69
C VAL A 22 -2.90 -4.58 15.45
N LYS A 23 -3.12 -5.91 15.36
CA LYS A 23 -3.18 -6.55 14.07
C LYS A 23 -4.11 -5.61 13.34
N LEU A 24 -3.62 -5.00 12.27
CA LEU A 24 -4.46 -4.37 11.28
C LEU A 24 -5.33 -5.53 10.76
N ASP A 25 -6.39 -5.84 11.51
CA ASP A 25 -7.40 -6.79 11.07
C ASP A 25 -7.90 -6.17 9.79
N LYS A 26 -7.43 -6.75 8.69
CA LYS A 26 -7.71 -6.23 7.36
C LYS A 26 -9.22 -6.15 7.27
N VAL A 27 -9.77 -4.94 7.24
CA VAL A 27 -11.21 -4.74 7.11
C VAL A 27 -11.63 -5.46 5.81
N PRO A 28 -12.56 -6.43 5.84
CA PRO A 28 -12.91 -7.14 4.62
C PRO A 28 -13.46 -6.19 3.56
N LEU A 29 -13.10 -6.43 2.29
CA LEU A 29 -13.63 -5.64 1.17
C LEU A 29 -15.17 -5.67 1.21
N LYS A 30 -15.84 -4.52 1.13
CA LYS A 30 -17.31 -4.45 1.17
C LYS A 30 -17.89 -5.26 -0.01
N MET A 31 -18.94 -6.03 0.24
CA MET A 31 -19.52 -6.93 -0.76
C MET A 31 -19.96 -6.21 -2.04
N GLU A 32 -20.48 -5.02 -1.92
CA GLU A 32 -20.86 -4.18 -3.06
C GLU A 32 -19.66 -3.80 -3.93
N PHE A 33 -18.49 -3.51 -3.32
CA PHE A 33 -17.25 -3.20 -4.05
C PHE A 33 -16.73 -4.45 -4.76
N LEU A 34 -16.70 -5.58 -4.06
CA LEU A 34 -16.29 -6.86 -4.64
C LEU A 34 -17.14 -7.22 -5.86
N ARG A 35 -18.46 -7.05 -5.80
CA ARG A 35 -19.34 -7.32 -6.95
C ARG A 35 -19.06 -6.40 -8.15
N LYS A 36 -18.67 -5.15 -7.93
CA LYS A 36 -18.25 -4.24 -9.01
C LYS A 36 -16.91 -4.68 -9.60
N LYS A 37 -15.95 -5.04 -8.76
CA LYS A 37 -14.61 -5.51 -9.16
C LYS A 37 -14.64 -6.85 -9.90
N LEU A 38 -15.57 -7.73 -9.58
CA LEU A 38 -15.76 -8.99 -10.33
C LEU A 38 -15.93 -8.75 -11.84
N LYS A 39 -16.58 -7.66 -12.26
CA LYS A 39 -16.71 -7.32 -13.69
C LYS A 39 -15.35 -7.02 -14.33
N TRP A 40 -14.44 -6.37 -13.62
CA TRP A 40 -13.09 -6.09 -14.08
C TRP A 40 -12.26 -7.38 -14.15
N ILE A 41 -12.37 -8.24 -13.11
CA ILE A 41 -11.72 -9.56 -13.09
C ILE A 41 -12.19 -10.39 -14.28
N GLN A 42 -13.50 -10.50 -14.51
CA GLN A 42 -14.05 -11.23 -15.64
C GLN A 42 -13.60 -10.66 -17.01
N GLN A 43 -13.49 -9.34 -17.13
CA GLN A 43 -12.97 -8.72 -18.34
C GLN A 43 -11.49 -9.09 -18.55
N THR A 44 -10.66 -8.99 -17.50
CA THR A 44 -9.26 -9.41 -17.56
C THR A 44 -9.13 -10.89 -17.91
N MET A 45 -9.99 -11.77 -17.35
CA MET A 45 -10.02 -13.18 -17.72
C MET A 45 -10.31 -13.38 -19.22
N ARG A 46 -11.28 -12.66 -19.77
CA ARG A 46 -11.60 -12.72 -21.22
C ARG A 46 -10.45 -12.25 -22.07
N ASP A 47 -9.86 -11.13 -21.72
CA ASP A 47 -8.76 -10.51 -22.49
C ASP A 47 -7.51 -11.40 -22.52
N GLN A 48 -7.31 -12.22 -21.49
CA GLN A 48 -6.18 -13.14 -21.37
C GLN A 48 -6.49 -14.59 -21.69
N GLY A 49 -7.74 -14.91 -22.05
CA GLY A 49 -8.16 -16.28 -22.32
C GLY A 49 -8.07 -17.21 -21.11
N ILE A 50 -8.34 -16.68 -19.90
CA ILE A 50 -8.40 -17.44 -18.66
C ILE A 50 -9.83 -17.90 -18.43
N ASP A 51 -10.04 -19.21 -18.32
CA ASP A 51 -11.37 -19.78 -18.09
C ASP A 51 -11.76 -19.78 -16.62
N ILE A 52 -10.78 -20.05 -15.73
CA ILE A 52 -11.00 -20.22 -14.30
C ILE A 52 -9.86 -19.53 -13.52
N TRP A 53 -10.22 -18.90 -12.39
CA TRP A 53 -9.28 -18.42 -11.38
C TRP A 53 -9.47 -19.21 -10.09
N ILE A 54 -8.38 -19.77 -9.54
CA ILE A 54 -8.38 -20.51 -8.28
C ILE A 54 -7.52 -19.77 -7.25
N THR A 55 -8.13 -19.32 -6.17
CA THR A 55 -7.44 -18.93 -4.95
C THR A 55 -7.42 -20.15 -4.01
N PHE A 56 -6.22 -20.59 -3.62
CA PHE A 56 -6.02 -21.82 -2.85
C PHE A 56 -5.32 -21.52 -1.54
N THR A 57 -5.98 -21.77 -0.41
CA THR A 57 -5.55 -21.33 0.92
C THR A 57 -5.61 -22.47 1.96
N ARG A 58 -5.00 -22.25 3.11
CA ARG A 58 -5.09 -23.06 4.34
C ARG A 58 -4.59 -22.27 5.55
N GLU A 59 -4.90 -22.74 6.77
CA GLU A 59 -4.32 -22.22 8.00
C GLU A 59 -2.78 -22.18 7.95
N GLY A 60 -2.20 -21.08 8.45
CA GLY A 60 -0.75 -20.84 8.46
C GLY A 60 -0.15 -20.48 7.09
N ASN A 61 -0.91 -20.53 6.00
CA ASN A 61 -0.54 -20.07 4.66
C ASN A 61 -1.78 -19.55 3.95
N GLU A 62 -2.34 -18.49 4.51
CA GLU A 62 -3.49 -17.83 3.91
C GLU A 62 -3.07 -17.06 2.65
N ASP A 63 -3.85 -17.23 1.58
CA ASP A 63 -3.63 -16.47 0.35
C ASP A 63 -3.85 -14.97 0.62
N PRO A 64 -2.98 -14.07 0.14
CA PRO A 64 -3.11 -12.63 0.38
C PRO A 64 -4.44 -12.01 -0.06
N LEU A 65 -5.15 -12.65 -1.00
CA LEU A 65 -6.45 -12.21 -1.51
C LEU A 65 -7.65 -12.90 -0.84
N ALA A 66 -7.40 -13.86 0.03
CA ALA A 66 -8.47 -14.70 0.61
C ALA A 66 -9.54 -13.86 1.33
N GLN A 67 -9.11 -12.88 2.12
CA GLN A 67 -10.03 -12.00 2.84
C GLN A 67 -10.90 -11.15 1.91
N ASP A 68 -10.30 -10.60 0.84
CA ASP A 68 -11.04 -9.81 -0.15
C ASP A 68 -12.07 -10.65 -0.90
N LEU A 69 -11.77 -11.93 -1.12
CA LEU A 69 -12.67 -12.91 -1.75
C LEU A 69 -13.61 -13.60 -0.75
N ARG A 70 -13.71 -13.11 0.50
CA ARG A 70 -14.55 -13.76 1.55
C ARG A 70 -14.21 -15.20 1.81
N PHE A 71 -12.92 -15.53 1.81
CA PHE A 71 -12.40 -16.89 1.86
C PHE A 71 -11.25 -17.04 2.87
N SER A 72 -11.25 -16.23 3.93
CA SER A 72 -10.26 -16.22 5.02
C SER A 72 -10.65 -17.14 6.19
N ASP A 73 -9.71 -17.29 7.11
CA ASP A 73 -9.87 -18.03 8.38
C ASP A 73 -10.27 -19.49 8.21
N LEU A 74 -9.73 -20.16 7.18
CA LEU A 74 -10.00 -21.55 6.85
C LEU A 74 -8.87 -22.45 7.33
N THR A 75 -9.22 -23.46 8.13
CA THR A 75 -8.25 -24.38 8.75
C THR A 75 -7.61 -25.31 7.72
N TRP A 76 -8.41 -25.88 6.83
CA TRP A 76 -7.92 -26.89 5.89
C TRP A 76 -7.71 -26.34 4.49
N ARG A 77 -7.06 -27.14 3.62
CA ARG A 77 -6.84 -26.78 2.22
C ARG A 77 -8.16 -26.48 1.54
N SER A 78 -8.36 -25.27 1.13
CA SER A 78 -9.61 -24.76 0.58
C SER A 78 -9.36 -24.04 -0.74
N ALA A 79 -10.34 -24.09 -1.65
CA ALA A 79 -10.25 -23.48 -2.97
C ALA A 79 -11.46 -22.59 -3.24
N ALA A 80 -11.23 -21.31 -3.49
CA ALA A 80 -12.20 -20.41 -4.12
C ALA A 80 -11.98 -20.46 -5.63
N ILE A 81 -13.04 -20.75 -6.38
CA ILE A 81 -13.02 -20.90 -7.84
C ILE A 81 -13.96 -19.86 -8.43
N ILE A 82 -13.44 -18.98 -9.28
CA ILE A 82 -14.20 -17.99 -10.03
C ILE A 82 -14.09 -18.32 -11.51
N ASP A 83 -15.21 -18.52 -12.18
CA ASP A 83 -15.27 -18.77 -13.61
C ASP A 83 -15.33 -17.46 -14.41
N GLN A 84 -14.91 -17.50 -15.65
CA GLN A 84 -14.93 -16.34 -16.57
C GLN A 84 -16.35 -15.76 -16.74
N ASP A 85 -17.40 -16.59 -16.68
CA ASP A 85 -18.81 -16.18 -16.73
C ASP A 85 -19.32 -15.60 -15.39
N GLY A 86 -18.51 -15.72 -14.32
CA GLY A 86 -18.80 -15.17 -12.99
C GLY A 86 -19.39 -16.16 -12.00
N ALA A 87 -19.56 -17.42 -12.35
CA ALA A 87 -19.94 -18.46 -11.39
C ALA A 87 -18.82 -18.64 -10.34
N LYS A 88 -19.22 -18.79 -9.08
CA LYS A 88 -18.30 -18.84 -7.94
C LYS A 88 -18.56 -20.10 -7.11
N THR A 89 -17.55 -20.94 -6.97
CA THR A 89 -17.62 -22.16 -6.17
C THR A 89 -16.55 -22.14 -5.08
N ALA A 90 -16.93 -22.48 -3.86
CA ALA A 90 -16.03 -22.71 -2.75
C ALA A 90 -15.90 -24.20 -2.45
N ILE A 91 -14.68 -24.71 -2.28
CA ILE A 91 -14.40 -26.05 -1.75
C ILE A 91 -13.74 -25.87 -0.40
N VAL A 92 -14.37 -26.36 0.68
CA VAL A 92 -13.91 -26.15 2.05
C VAL A 92 -14.06 -27.43 2.89
N GLY A 93 -13.41 -27.50 4.03
CA GLY A 93 -13.66 -28.52 5.02
C GLY A 93 -15.13 -28.53 5.48
N SER A 94 -15.65 -29.67 5.84
CA SER A 94 -17.07 -29.83 6.20
C SER A 94 -17.53 -28.92 7.33
N LEU A 95 -16.65 -28.59 8.28
CA LEU A 95 -16.94 -27.69 9.42
C LEU A 95 -17.04 -26.21 9.01
N GLU A 96 -16.54 -25.85 7.84
CA GLU A 96 -16.45 -24.46 7.36
C GLU A 96 -17.56 -24.11 6.34
N VAL A 97 -18.34 -25.12 5.93
CA VAL A 97 -19.37 -24.96 4.89
C VAL A 97 -20.38 -23.87 5.24
N ASP A 98 -20.92 -23.89 6.45
CA ASP A 98 -21.95 -22.93 6.86
C ASP A 98 -21.39 -21.53 7.03
N THR A 99 -20.15 -21.38 7.49
CA THR A 99 -19.44 -20.10 7.58
C THR A 99 -19.31 -19.47 6.20
N ILE A 100 -18.90 -20.24 5.19
CA ILE A 100 -18.75 -19.73 3.82
C ILE A 100 -20.10 -19.44 3.17
N LYS A 101 -21.14 -20.26 3.40
CA LYS A 101 -22.50 -20.00 2.92
C LYS A 101 -23.09 -18.70 3.48
N GLN A 102 -22.81 -18.37 4.74
CA GLN A 102 -23.27 -17.12 5.37
C GLN A 102 -22.74 -15.87 4.66
N ASN A 103 -21.58 -15.95 4.02
CA ASN A 103 -21.00 -14.83 3.26
C ASN A 103 -21.83 -14.44 2.02
N LYS A 104 -22.72 -15.32 1.51
CA LYS A 104 -23.59 -15.07 0.34
C LYS A 104 -22.83 -14.57 -0.89
N PHE A 105 -21.57 -14.95 -1.02
CA PHE A 105 -20.72 -14.61 -2.14
C PHE A 105 -20.62 -15.74 -3.16
N TYR A 106 -20.49 -16.98 -2.68
CA TYR A 106 -20.37 -18.17 -3.51
C TYR A 106 -21.72 -18.71 -3.92
N ASP A 107 -21.85 -19.10 -5.20
CA ASP A 107 -23.07 -19.70 -5.75
C ASP A 107 -23.18 -21.17 -5.33
N GLU A 108 -22.03 -21.86 -5.19
CA GLU A 108 -21.94 -23.24 -4.72
C GLU A 108 -20.87 -23.37 -3.62
N VAL A 109 -21.19 -24.06 -2.52
CA VAL A 109 -20.23 -24.39 -1.45
C VAL A 109 -20.18 -25.88 -1.26
N VAL A 110 -19.05 -26.50 -1.56
CA VAL A 110 -18.83 -27.95 -1.54
C VAL A 110 -17.95 -28.31 -0.35
N GLY A 111 -18.52 -29.05 0.60
CA GLY A 111 -17.80 -29.60 1.74
C GLY A 111 -17.04 -30.87 1.40
N TYR A 112 -15.94 -31.10 2.11
CA TYR A 112 -15.24 -32.39 2.13
C TYR A 112 -14.88 -32.78 3.57
N ALA A 113 -14.67 -34.07 3.81
CA ALA A 113 -14.28 -34.64 5.10
C ALA A 113 -12.90 -35.32 4.99
N SER A 114 -12.81 -36.60 5.32
CA SER A 114 -11.56 -37.36 5.33
C SER A 114 -10.88 -37.52 3.96
N GLU A 115 -11.66 -37.42 2.86
CA GLU A 115 -11.15 -37.53 1.50
C GLU A 115 -10.30 -36.32 1.05
N GLY A 116 -10.44 -35.18 1.71
CA GLY A 116 -9.73 -33.95 1.39
C GLY A 116 -10.27 -33.24 0.15
N ALA A 117 -9.67 -32.06 -0.18
CA ALA A 117 -10.12 -31.19 -1.27
C ALA A 117 -9.87 -31.75 -2.68
N ALA A 118 -8.87 -32.64 -2.87
CA ALA A 118 -8.43 -33.08 -4.19
C ALA A 118 -9.52 -33.77 -5.03
N PRO A 119 -10.35 -34.71 -4.49
CA PRO A 119 -11.45 -35.33 -5.27
C PRO A 119 -12.47 -34.30 -5.75
N LYS A 120 -12.80 -33.29 -4.91
CA LYS A 120 -13.77 -32.24 -5.27
C LYS A 120 -13.20 -31.31 -6.34
N LEU A 121 -11.95 -30.90 -6.20
CA LEU A 121 -11.23 -30.13 -7.22
C LEU A 121 -11.22 -30.85 -8.56
N LYS A 122 -10.82 -32.12 -8.57
CA LYS A 122 -10.81 -32.97 -9.80
C LYS A 122 -12.19 -33.06 -10.45
N GLN A 123 -13.23 -33.23 -9.65
CA GLN A 123 -14.61 -33.34 -10.13
C GLN A 123 -15.10 -32.05 -10.77
N ILE A 124 -14.92 -30.91 -10.07
CA ILE A 124 -15.40 -29.59 -10.52
C ILE A 124 -14.64 -29.15 -11.78
N ILE A 125 -13.32 -29.21 -11.75
CA ILE A 125 -12.47 -28.81 -12.90
C ILE A 125 -12.67 -29.77 -14.08
N GLY A 126 -12.87 -31.05 -13.81
CA GLY A 126 -13.18 -32.04 -14.85
C GLY A 126 -14.51 -31.82 -15.57
N ARG A 127 -15.54 -31.31 -14.89
CA ARG A 127 -16.83 -30.91 -15.50
C ARG A 127 -16.66 -29.66 -16.38
N ARG A 128 -15.87 -28.69 -15.94
CA ARG A 128 -15.67 -27.38 -16.60
C ARG A 128 -14.71 -27.46 -17.80
N LYS A 129 -13.78 -28.42 -17.79
CA LYS A 129 -12.76 -28.66 -18.84
C LYS A 129 -12.02 -27.41 -19.30
N PRO A 130 -11.50 -26.57 -18.37
CA PRO A 130 -10.88 -25.30 -18.73
C PRO A 130 -9.63 -25.52 -19.60
N LYS A 131 -9.35 -24.57 -20.51
CA LYS A 131 -8.12 -24.49 -21.30
C LYS A 131 -7.01 -23.79 -20.52
N SER A 132 -7.37 -22.81 -19.67
CA SER A 132 -6.45 -22.01 -18.85
C SER A 132 -7.01 -21.83 -17.45
N ILE A 133 -6.15 -22.02 -16.43
CA ILE A 133 -6.49 -21.90 -15.01
C ILE A 133 -5.49 -20.96 -14.36
N ALA A 134 -5.94 -19.77 -13.96
CA ALA A 134 -5.13 -18.86 -13.17
C ALA A 134 -5.03 -19.35 -11.72
N VAL A 135 -3.85 -19.23 -11.13
CA VAL A 135 -3.56 -19.47 -9.71
C VAL A 135 -2.68 -18.33 -9.18
N ASN A 136 -2.76 -18.07 -7.89
CA ASN A 136 -2.03 -16.95 -7.28
C ASN A 136 -0.55 -17.30 -7.10
N THR A 137 0.19 -17.19 -8.18
CA THR A 137 1.65 -17.29 -8.24
C THR A 137 2.21 -16.09 -9.00
N SER A 138 3.22 -15.46 -8.45
CA SER A 138 3.95 -14.38 -9.10
C SER A 138 5.42 -14.42 -8.73
N TYR A 139 6.30 -14.01 -9.63
CA TYR A 139 7.71 -13.82 -9.34
C TYR A 139 8.00 -12.43 -8.76
N ASP A 140 7.23 -11.43 -9.18
CA ASP A 140 7.52 -10.02 -8.89
C ASP A 140 6.55 -9.42 -7.84
N GLU A 141 5.34 -10.01 -7.68
CA GLU A 141 4.26 -9.46 -6.85
C GLU A 141 3.89 -10.37 -5.68
N GLY A 142 4.40 -10.07 -4.49
CA GLY A 142 4.14 -10.89 -3.30
C GLY A 142 2.66 -10.99 -2.92
N ALA A 143 1.85 -9.97 -3.19
CA ALA A 143 0.41 -10.00 -2.93
C ALA A 143 -0.37 -10.90 -3.91
N ALA A 144 0.26 -11.32 -5.02
CA ALA A 144 -0.29 -12.30 -5.97
C ALA A 144 0.40 -13.67 -5.87
N ASP A 145 1.29 -13.88 -4.90
CA ASP A 145 2.05 -15.12 -4.71
C ASP A 145 1.59 -15.85 -3.43
N GLY A 146 0.33 -16.31 -3.46
CA GLY A 146 -0.30 -17.01 -2.33
C GLY A 146 0.03 -18.50 -2.24
N LEU A 147 0.55 -19.13 -3.30
CA LEU A 147 0.85 -20.53 -3.32
C LEU A 147 2.27 -20.84 -2.83
N THR A 148 2.38 -21.48 -1.66
CA THR A 148 3.66 -22.11 -1.29
C THR A 148 3.97 -23.30 -2.22
N SER A 149 5.26 -23.64 -2.39
CA SER A 149 5.68 -24.79 -3.20
C SER A 149 4.95 -26.10 -2.85
N GLY A 150 4.66 -26.33 -1.56
CA GLY A 150 3.90 -27.50 -1.12
C GLY A 150 2.43 -27.47 -1.50
N MET A 151 1.80 -26.28 -1.48
CA MET A 151 0.41 -26.10 -1.91
C MET A 151 0.29 -26.19 -3.43
N GLU A 152 1.24 -25.63 -4.16
CA GLU A 152 1.31 -25.74 -5.61
C GLU A 152 1.47 -27.21 -6.05
N ALA A 153 2.39 -27.94 -5.41
CA ALA A 153 2.58 -29.38 -5.68
C ALA A 153 1.32 -30.21 -5.40
N TYR A 154 0.60 -29.89 -4.31
CA TYR A 154 -0.68 -30.52 -4.02
C TYR A 154 -1.72 -30.22 -5.10
N LEU A 155 -1.85 -28.96 -5.50
CA LEU A 155 -2.81 -28.53 -6.53
C LEU A 155 -2.50 -29.17 -7.89
N LYS A 156 -1.23 -29.19 -8.30
CA LYS A 156 -0.77 -29.86 -9.54
C LYS A 156 -1.09 -31.35 -9.54
N ARG A 157 -0.96 -32.04 -8.40
CA ARG A 157 -1.31 -33.45 -8.25
C ARG A 157 -2.83 -33.67 -8.29
N ALA A 158 -3.62 -32.84 -7.59
CA ALA A 158 -5.07 -32.89 -7.62
C ALA A 158 -5.63 -32.67 -9.02
N LEU A 159 -4.99 -31.79 -9.79
CA LEU A 159 -5.34 -31.42 -11.16
C LEU A 159 -4.43 -32.05 -12.22
N LYS A 160 -3.97 -33.30 -12.03
CA LYS A 160 -2.97 -33.96 -12.88
C LYS A 160 -3.23 -33.80 -14.40
N GLY A 161 -4.47 -33.88 -14.86
CA GLY A 161 -4.83 -33.70 -16.28
C GLY A 161 -4.84 -32.24 -16.76
N TYR A 162 -4.75 -31.28 -15.84
CA TYR A 162 -4.83 -29.83 -16.09
C TYR A 162 -3.59 -29.07 -15.61
N SER A 163 -2.63 -29.74 -14.99
CA SER A 163 -1.47 -29.10 -14.34
C SER A 163 -0.63 -28.22 -15.28
N LYS A 164 -0.59 -28.58 -16.59
CA LYS A 164 0.10 -27.78 -17.61
C LYS A 164 -0.68 -26.53 -18.08
N ARG A 165 -1.91 -26.35 -17.59
CA ARG A 165 -2.81 -25.23 -17.92
C ARG A 165 -2.83 -24.18 -16.83
N LEU A 166 -2.03 -24.38 -15.76
CA LEU A 166 -1.90 -23.41 -14.69
C LEU A 166 -1.05 -22.22 -15.18
N VAL A 167 -1.59 -21.02 -14.99
CA VAL A 167 -0.94 -19.74 -15.32
C VAL A 167 -1.00 -18.82 -14.11
N SER A 168 -0.18 -17.77 -14.11
CA SER A 168 -0.23 -16.75 -13.04
C SER A 168 -1.57 -16.01 -13.03
N GLY A 169 -2.11 -15.78 -11.84
CA GLY A 169 -3.29 -14.94 -11.58
C GLY A 169 -2.96 -13.48 -11.25
N GLU A 170 -1.71 -13.05 -11.46
CA GLU A 170 -1.22 -11.73 -11.05
C GLU A 170 -2.09 -10.57 -11.57
N ASP A 171 -2.45 -10.58 -12.86
CA ASP A 171 -3.27 -9.50 -13.42
C ASP A 171 -4.72 -9.52 -12.91
N LEU A 172 -5.23 -10.67 -12.47
CA LEU A 172 -6.54 -10.78 -11.79
C LEU A 172 -6.47 -10.19 -10.39
N ALA A 173 -5.36 -10.43 -9.67
CA ALA A 173 -5.08 -9.82 -8.39
C ALA A 173 -4.95 -8.27 -8.51
N ILE A 174 -4.27 -7.78 -9.55
CA ILE A 174 -4.20 -6.35 -9.88
C ILE A 174 -5.60 -5.79 -10.16
N ALA A 175 -6.43 -6.48 -10.94
CA ALA A 175 -7.80 -6.06 -11.22
C ALA A 175 -8.68 -6.01 -9.96
N LEU A 176 -8.42 -6.88 -8.99
CA LEU A 176 -9.11 -6.89 -7.70
C LEU A 176 -8.66 -5.75 -6.78
N ARG A 177 -7.35 -5.47 -6.70
CA ARG A 177 -6.76 -4.64 -5.64
C ARG A 177 -6.37 -3.23 -6.12
N ALA A 178 -5.67 -3.11 -7.26
CA ALA A 178 -5.08 -1.86 -7.70
C ALA A 178 -6.10 -0.83 -8.21
N ARG A 179 -7.19 -1.30 -8.81
CA ARG A 179 -8.26 -0.41 -9.29
C ARG A 179 -9.32 -0.23 -8.21
N LEU A 180 -9.68 1.01 -7.95
CA LEU A 180 -10.65 1.37 -6.91
C LEU A 180 -11.99 1.76 -7.55
N VAL A 181 -13.09 1.24 -7.00
CA VAL A 181 -14.42 1.75 -7.36
C VAL A 181 -14.60 3.15 -6.75
N PRO A 182 -15.51 4.00 -7.26
CA PRO A 182 -15.67 5.38 -6.78
C PRO A 182 -15.81 5.49 -5.27
N GLU A 183 -16.51 4.57 -4.64
CA GLU A 183 -16.73 4.56 -3.20
C GLU A 183 -15.43 4.22 -2.42
N GLU A 184 -14.52 3.41 -2.97
CA GLU A 184 -13.20 3.17 -2.39
C GLU A 184 -12.32 4.42 -2.51
N VAL A 185 -12.39 5.12 -3.65
CA VAL A 185 -11.69 6.40 -3.83
C VAL A 185 -12.12 7.43 -2.77
N GLU A 186 -13.40 7.48 -2.42
CA GLU A 186 -13.87 8.36 -1.35
C GLU A 186 -13.30 7.96 0.04
N LEU A 187 -13.03 6.67 0.29
CA LEU A 187 -12.38 6.24 1.53
C LEU A 187 -10.89 6.63 1.55
N VAL A 188 -10.18 6.54 0.41
CA VAL A 188 -8.81 7.07 0.30
C VAL A 188 -8.80 8.59 0.52
N LYS A 189 -9.73 9.34 -0.06
CA LYS A 189 -9.84 10.80 0.17
C LYS A 189 -10.05 11.13 1.65
N LYS A 190 -10.86 10.34 2.35
CA LYS A 190 -11.06 10.52 3.81
C LYS A 190 -9.78 10.24 4.58
N ALA A 191 -9.02 9.17 4.22
CA ALA A 191 -7.71 8.90 4.81
C ALA A 191 -6.75 10.09 4.60
N VAL A 192 -6.70 10.64 3.38
CA VAL A 192 -5.90 11.84 3.04
C VAL A 192 -6.31 13.03 3.90
N VAL A 193 -7.60 13.34 4.00
CA VAL A 193 -8.10 14.48 4.79
C VAL A 193 -7.76 14.33 6.27
N GLU A 194 -7.91 13.14 6.84
CA GLU A 194 -7.55 12.91 8.25
C GLU A 194 -6.04 12.96 8.47
N CYS A 195 -5.25 12.48 7.51
CA CYS A 195 -3.79 12.60 7.54
C CYS A 195 -3.36 14.08 7.52
N GLU A 196 -3.92 14.89 6.62
CA GLU A 196 -3.61 16.32 6.54
C GLU A 196 -3.96 17.08 7.83
N LYS A 197 -5.10 16.78 8.46
CA LYS A 197 -5.45 17.36 9.77
C LYS A 197 -4.44 17.01 10.87
N ILE A 198 -3.87 15.80 10.81
CA ILE A 198 -2.82 15.41 11.76
C ILE A 198 -1.52 16.14 11.43
N TYR A 199 -1.18 16.32 10.16
CA TYR A 199 -0.05 17.12 9.74
C TYR A 199 -0.12 18.55 10.29
N ASP A 200 -1.27 19.23 10.12
CA ASP A 200 -1.49 20.60 10.65
C ASP A 200 -1.23 20.67 12.16
N ALA A 201 -1.68 19.65 12.92
CA ALA A 201 -1.48 19.60 14.37
C ALA A 201 -0.04 19.23 14.78
N VAL A 202 0.64 18.38 13.99
CA VAL A 202 2.02 17.94 14.27
C VAL A 202 3.03 19.07 14.04
N GLU A 203 2.74 20.06 13.22
CA GLU A 203 3.59 21.25 13.02
C GLU A 203 3.95 21.91 14.36
N ASP A 204 3.03 21.94 15.31
CA ASP A 204 3.26 22.46 16.66
C ASP A 204 4.22 21.60 17.52
N ALA A 205 4.41 20.35 17.18
CA ALA A 205 5.36 19.47 17.86
C ALA A 205 6.80 19.61 17.34
N ILE A 206 7.00 20.14 16.13
CA ILE A 206 8.32 20.32 15.50
C ILE A 206 8.93 21.62 16.03
N ARG A 207 9.63 21.56 17.16
CA ARG A 207 10.20 22.74 17.86
C ARG A 207 11.66 22.53 18.25
N PRO A 208 12.50 23.59 18.27
CA PRO A 208 13.84 23.49 18.82
C PRO A 208 13.85 22.93 20.23
N GLY A 209 14.79 22.01 20.51
CA GLY A 209 14.92 21.32 21.79
C GLY A 209 14.07 20.07 21.95
N LYS A 210 13.04 19.86 21.13
CA LYS A 210 12.29 18.59 21.06
C LYS A 210 13.11 17.54 20.30
N ARG A 211 12.73 16.28 20.47
CA ARG A 211 13.31 15.16 19.71
C ARG A 211 12.36 14.71 18.61
N ASP A 212 12.89 14.16 17.53
CA ASP A 212 12.11 13.50 16.48
C ASP A 212 11.18 12.40 17.06
N LYS A 213 11.64 11.67 18.08
CA LYS A 213 10.82 10.74 18.86
C LYS A 213 9.56 11.39 19.43
N TYR A 214 9.65 12.60 19.96
CA TYR A 214 8.49 13.32 20.51
C TYR A 214 7.46 13.63 19.41
N VAL A 215 7.91 14.02 18.22
CA VAL A 215 7.03 14.28 17.08
C VAL A 215 6.34 13.00 16.64
N HIS A 216 7.07 11.89 16.56
CA HIS A 216 6.54 10.56 16.26
C HIS A 216 5.46 10.14 17.27
N GLU A 217 5.73 10.20 18.57
CA GLU A 217 4.78 9.85 19.63
C GLU A 217 3.56 10.78 19.67
N PHE A 218 3.75 12.06 19.36
CA PHE A 218 2.65 13.03 19.27
C PHE A 218 1.69 12.72 18.11
N ALA A 219 2.23 12.37 16.94
CA ALA A 219 1.39 11.93 15.81
C ALA A 219 0.60 10.67 16.17
N HIS A 220 1.21 9.69 16.83
CA HIS A 220 0.50 8.49 17.31
C HIS A 220 -0.66 8.81 18.26
N LYS A 221 -0.44 9.76 19.18
CA LYS A 221 -1.51 10.23 20.06
C LYS A 221 -2.70 10.76 19.26
N LEU A 222 -2.45 11.61 18.26
CA LEU A 222 -3.50 12.18 17.40
C LEU A 222 -4.22 11.10 16.58
N VAL A 223 -3.50 10.11 16.06
CA VAL A 223 -4.08 8.95 15.36
C VAL A 223 -5.04 8.20 16.28
N ALA A 224 -4.61 7.91 17.52
CA ALA A 224 -5.43 7.20 18.49
C ALA A 224 -6.67 8.00 18.93
N GLU A 225 -6.53 9.31 19.16
CA GLU A 225 -7.65 10.21 19.52
C GLU A 225 -8.73 10.26 18.43
N LYS A 226 -8.36 10.05 17.17
CA LYS A 226 -9.27 9.97 16.02
C LYS A 226 -9.83 8.57 15.77
N GLY A 227 -9.43 7.55 16.55
CA GLY A 227 -9.82 6.16 16.32
C GLY A 227 -9.28 5.58 15.00
N LEU A 228 -8.17 6.12 14.50
CA LEU A 228 -7.49 5.67 13.29
C LEU A 228 -6.35 4.71 13.61
N SER A 229 -5.75 4.14 12.57
CA SER A 229 -4.46 3.47 12.65
C SER A 229 -3.47 4.06 11.65
N THR A 230 -2.18 3.79 11.82
CA THR A 230 -1.16 4.17 10.84
C THR A 230 -1.30 3.34 9.56
N ALA A 231 -0.88 3.88 8.43
CA ALA A 231 -0.98 3.22 7.13
C ALA A 231 -0.02 2.04 6.98
N TRP A 232 1.09 2.05 7.70
CA TRP A 232 2.07 0.95 7.80
C TRP A 232 2.48 0.69 9.24
N ALA A 233 3.52 -0.14 9.44
CA ALA A 233 3.94 -0.61 10.75
C ALA A 233 4.11 0.53 11.76
N TYR A 234 3.47 0.40 12.90
CA TYR A 234 3.36 1.40 13.96
C TYR A 234 4.71 2.01 14.37
N ASP A 235 5.73 1.18 14.55
CA ASP A 235 7.08 1.60 14.95
C ASP A 235 7.83 2.40 13.87
N ARG A 236 7.32 2.45 12.65
CA ARG A 236 7.91 3.10 11.47
C ARG A 236 7.04 4.18 10.84
N CYS A 237 5.80 4.34 11.26
CA CYS A 237 4.86 5.37 10.79
C CYS A 237 4.38 6.23 11.98
N PRO A 238 4.62 7.55 11.99
CA PRO A 238 5.38 8.33 11.01
C PRO A 238 6.89 8.09 11.04
N SER A 239 7.55 8.30 9.90
CA SER A 239 9.00 8.46 9.86
C SER A 239 9.35 9.94 10.00
N VAL A 240 10.07 10.30 11.07
CA VAL A 240 10.51 11.68 11.36
C VAL A 240 12.02 11.75 11.16
N ASN A 241 12.46 12.47 10.15
CA ASN A 241 13.88 12.57 9.80
C ASN A 241 14.37 14.01 9.94
N VAL A 242 15.34 14.21 10.84
CA VAL A 242 16.03 15.50 11.02
C VAL A 242 17.26 15.53 10.12
N ALA A 243 17.55 16.65 9.48
CA ALA A 243 18.63 16.83 8.51
C ALA A 243 19.96 16.23 8.99
N GLY A 244 20.65 15.52 8.08
CA GLY A 244 21.89 14.81 8.35
C GLY A 244 21.75 13.37 8.85
N ASN A 245 20.55 12.96 9.25
CA ASN A 245 20.30 11.56 9.59
C ASN A 245 20.12 10.70 8.32
N PRO A 246 20.54 9.42 8.36
CA PRO A 246 20.32 8.51 7.24
C PRO A 246 18.82 8.36 6.93
N MET A 247 18.49 8.31 5.64
CA MET A 247 17.15 7.92 5.21
C MET A 247 16.96 6.41 5.39
N GLY A 248 15.74 6.01 5.77
CA GLY A 248 15.35 4.61 5.90
C GLY A 248 13.94 4.48 6.43
N HIS A 249 13.42 3.25 6.43
CA HIS A 249 12.13 2.92 7.04
C HIS A 249 12.26 2.83 8.58
N ILE A 250 12.62 3.97 9.21
CA ILE A 250 12.83 4.10 10.65
C ILE A 250 11.89 5.19 11.12
N GLY A 251 11.17 4.96 12.23
CA GLY A 251 10.25 5.95 12.78
C GLY A 251 10.96 7.23 13.25
N TYR A 252 12.09 7.09 13.96
CA TYR A 252 12.90 8.22 14.45
C TYR A 252 14.32 7.76 14.80
N HIS A 253 15.25 8.72 14.90
CA HIS A 253 16.66 8.51 15.29
C HIS A 253 16.96 8.97 16.72
N ASN A 254 15.99 9.49 17.44
CA ASN A 254 16.13 10.15 18.74
C ASN A 254 17.01 11.43 18.69
N ALA A 255 17.01 12.09 17.53
CA ALA A 255 17.75 13.32 17.29
C ALA A 255 17.08 14.55 17.93
N ILE A 256 17.88 15.51 18.40
CA ILE A 256 17.38 16.80 18.90
C ILE A 256 17.18 17.75 17.73
N ILE A 257 15.98 18.28 17.59
CA ILE A 257 15.64 19.32 16.61
C ILE A 257 16.25 20.65 17.04
N ARG A 258 16.90 21.37 16.11
CA ARG A 258 17.56 22.65 16.35
C ARG A 258 17.08 23.71 15.37
N ASN A 259 17.27 24.99 15.71
CA ASN A 259 17.10 26.07 14.75
C ASN A 259 18.01 25.87 13.53
N GLY A 260 17.45 26.04 12.35
CA GLY A 260 18.14 25.83 11.08
C GLY A 260 18.05 24.40 10.54
N ASP A 261 17.48 23.47 11.30
CA ASP A 261 17.28 22.10 10.82
C ASP A 261 16.19 22.05 9.72
N PHE A 262 16.40 21.12 8.81
CA PHE A 262 15.44 20.72 7.80
C PHE A 262 14.86 19.37 8.24
N VAL A 263 13.56 19.33 8.52
CA VAL A 263 12.86 18.12 9.01
C VAL A 263 11.94 17.59 7.93
N LYS A 264 12.03 16.29 7.69
CA LYS A 264 11.09 15.54 6.85
C LYS A 264 10.19 14.71 7.74
N LEU A 265 8.91 14.73 7.43
CA LEU A 265 7.90 13.84 8.00
C LEU A 265 7.26 13.03 6.88
N ASP A 266 7.21 11.72 7.06
CA ASP A 266 6.63 10.74 6.15
C ASP A 266 5.56 9.96 6.92
N PHE A 267 4.30 10.15 6.54
CA PHE A 267 3.19 9.74 7.36
C PHE A 267 1.92 9.43 6.56
N GLY A 268 1.27 8.35 6.94
CA GLY A 268 -0.02 7.96 6.44
C GLY A 268 -0.93 7.39 7.50
N VAL A 269 -2.23 7.47 7.28
CA VAL A 269 -3.25 6.84 8.14
C VAL A 269 -4.07 5.83 7.36
N ASN A 270 -4.63 4.86 8.07
CA ASN A 270 -5.63 3.95 7.54
C ASN A 270 -7.01 4.37 8.04
N TYR A 271 -7.93 4.63 7.10
CA TYR A 271 -9.31 4.96 7.34
C TYR A 271 -10.21 3.87 6.75
N GLU A 272 -10.91 3.12 7.59
CA GLU A 272 -11.82 2.02 7.18
C GLU A 272 -11.18 1.03 6.17
N GLY A 273 -9.89 0.73 6.34
CA GLY A 273 -9.15 -0.21 5.49
C GLY A 273 -8.56 0.39 4.22
N TYR A 274 -8.46 1.72 4.10
CA TYR A 274 -7.82 2.44 3.00
C TYR A 274 -6.76 3.41 3.52
N CYS A 275 -5.62 3.46 2.83
CA CYS A 275 -4.45 4.20 3.26
C CYS A 275 -4.33 5.56 2.56
N SER A 276 -3.67 6.50 3.24
CA SER A 276 -3.00 7.66 2.67
C SER A 276 -1.49 7.51 2.84
N ASP A 277 -0.70 8.23 2.03
CA ASP A 277 0.75 8.28 2.13
C ASP A 277 1.27 9.64 1.66
N ILE A 278 1.84 10.43 2.57
CA ILE A 278 2.17 11.82 2.31
C ILE A 278 3.50 12.17 2.96
N GLN A 279 4.37 12.90 2.24
CA GLN A 279 5.60 13.45 2.83
C GLN A 279 5.58 14.97 2.79
N ARG A 280 6.03 15.56 3.90
CA ARG A 280 6.16 17.01 4.06
C ARG A 280 7.54 17.37 4.62
N VAL A 281 7.98 18.57 4.28
CA VAL A 281 9.27 19.10 4.73
C VAL A 281 9.11 20.44 5.43
N TYR A 282 9.89 20.63 6.49
CA TYR A 282 9.81 21.75 7.39
C TYR A 282 11.19 22.36 7.58
N PHE A 283 11.23 23.68 7.79
CA PHE A 283 12.43 24.40 8.23
C PHE A 283 12.19 24.98 9.62
N VAL A 284 13.11 24.71 10.54
CA VAL A 284 12.92 25.01 11.97
C VAL A 284 13.54 26.35 12.33
N GLY A 285 12.76 27.21 12.98
CA GLY A 285 13.21 28.48 13.58
C GLY A 285 13.16 29.71 12.66
N PRO A 286 13.59 30.88 13.18
CA PRO A 286 13.35 32.17 12.55
C PRO A 286 14.34 32.52 11.42
N GLY A 287 15.44 31.79 11.28
CA GLY A 287 16.51 32.07 10.31
C GLY A 287 16.06 32.05 8.85
N ASN A 288 16.82 32.65 7.95
CA ASN A 288 16.55 32.51 6.51
C ASN A 288 16.78 31.09 6.03
N ILE A 289 15.83 30.56 5.27
CA ILE A 289 16.00 29.26 4.61
C ILE A 289 17.16 29.36 3.62
N PRO A 290 18.22 28.53 3.74
CA PRO A 290 19.36 28.60 2.84
C PRO A 290 18.92 28.38 1.37
N ASN A 291 19.55 29.14 0.45
CA ASN A 291 19.23 28.99 -0.98
C ASN A 291 19.47 27.59 -1.52
N SER A 292 20.39 26.83 -0.93
CA SER A 292 20.62 25.42 -1.26
C SER A 292 19.42 24.54 -0.91
N VAL A 293 18.78 24.77 0.24
CA VAL A 293 17.55 24.04 0.68
C VAL A 293 16.38 24.43 -0.22
N LYS A 294 16.20 25.73 -0.52
CA LYS A 294 15.18 26.19 -1.46
C LYS A 294 15.31 25.52 -2.83
N ARG A 295 16.54 25.47 -3.37
CA ARG A 295 16.78 24.78 -4.66
C ARG A 295 16.48 23.29 -4.62
N MET A 296 16.75 22.60 -3.50
CA MET A 296 16.35 21.18 -3.34
C MET A 296 14.84 21.04 -3.41
N PHE A 297 14.11 21.85 -2.66
CA PHE A 297 12.65 21.86 -2.62
C PHE A 297 12.04 22.15 -4.00
N GLU A 298 12.49 23.23 -4.67
CA GLU A 298 12.04 23.60 -6.01
C GLU A 298 12.33 22.49 -7.04
N THR A 299 13.46 21.77 -6.87
CA THR A 299 13.80 20.64 -7.73
C THR A 299 12.88 19.45 -7.48
N ALA A 300 12.57 19.14 -6.21
CA ALA A 300 11.63 18.07 -5.86
C ALA A 300 10.22 18.38 -6.40
N ARG A 301 9.74 19.63 -6.25
CA ARG A 301 8.46 20.06 -6.83
C ARG A 301 8.44 19.91 -8.35
N ALA A 302 9.43 20.44 -9.02
CA ALA A 302 9.52 20.34 -10.48
C ALA A 302 9.58 18.88 -10.96
N ALA A 303 10.19 17.97 -10.18
CA ALA A 303 10.20 16.54 -10.48
C ALA A 303 8.82 15.90 -10.28
N ASN A 304 8.08 16.30 -9.24
CA ASN A 304 6.68 15.94 -9.04
C ASN A 304 5.83 16.37 -10.25
N ASP A 305 5.91 17.65 -10.63
CA ASP A 305 5.15 18.20 -11.76
C ASP A 305 5.46 17.46 -13.08
N ALA A 306 6.73 17.15 -13.31
CA ALA A 306 7.14 16.39 -14.50
C ALA A 306 6.59 14.96 -14.51
N ALA A 307 6.56 14.30 -13.35
CA ALA A 307 5.99 12.96 -13.20
C ALA A 307 4.47 12.97 -13.39
N LEU A 308 3.78 13.94 -12.78
CA LEU A 308 2.34 14.14 -12.90
C LEU A 308 1.92 14.42 -14.36
N ALA A 309 2.69 15.21 -15.09
CA ALA A 309 2.44 15.47 -16.52
C ALA A 309 2.54 14.20 -17.39
N ALA A 310 3.35 13.21 -16.96
CA ALA A 310 3.48 11.92 -17.63
C ALA A 310 2.45 10.88 -17.17
N LEU A 311 1.77 11.11 -16.04
CA LEU A 311 0.83 10.17 -15.43
C LEU A 311 -0.54 10.22 -16.12
N LYS A 312 -0.87 9.17 -16.85
CA LYS A 312 -2.16 8.98 -17.53
C LYS A 312 -2.41 7.50 -17.81
N PRO A 313 -3.65 7.08 -18.09
CA PRO A 313 -3.92 5.71 -18.52
C PRO A 313 -3.07 5.30 -19.71
N GLY A 314 -2.49 4.10 -19.65
CA GLY A 314 -1.59 3.55 -20.66
C GLY A 314 -0.12 3.98 -20.55
N ALA A 315 0.22 4.96 -19.71
CA ALA A 315 1.62 5.26 -19.41
C ALA A 315 2.27 4.06 -18.72
N ILE A 316 3.50 3.75 -19.07
CA ILE A 316 4.25 2.65 -18.46
C ILE A 316 5.00 3.19 -17.23
N GLY A 317 5.00 2.42 -16.11
CA GLY A 317 5.54 2.86 -14.83
C GLY A 317 6.92 3.51 -14.93
N TYR A 318 7.89 2.86 -15.61
CA TYR A 318 9.24 3.43 -15.77
C TYR A 318 9.28 4.72 -16.59
N GLN A 319 8.30 5.00 -17.44
CA GLN A 319 8.25 6.24 -18.23
C GLN A 319 7.86 7.42 -17.34
N VAL A 320 6.93 7.20 -16.43
CA VAL A 320 6.52 8.19 -15.43
C VAL A 320 7.68 8.49 -14.48
N ASP A 321 8.34 7.46 -13.95
CA ASP A 321 9.55 7.62 -13.12
C ASP A 321 10.64 8.41 -13.84
N ASN A 322 10.93 8.08 -15.09
CA ASN A 322 11.96 8.76 -15.87
C ASN A 322 11.70 10.26 -16.05
N ALA A 323 10.45 10.71 -16.08
CA ALA A 323 10.12 12.12 -16.22
C ALA A 323 10.63 12.93 -15.00
N GLY A 324 10.36 12.48 -13.78
CA GLY A 324 10.85 13.10 -12.55
C GLY A 324 12.36 12.89 -12.34
N ARG A 325 12.83 11.65 -12.48
CA ARG A 325 14.21 11.23 -12.21
C ARG A 325 15.23 11.97 -13.09
N LYS A 326 15.00 12.03 -14.40
CA LYS A 326 15.88 12.74 -15.33
C LYS A 326 15.95 14.25 -15.05
N LEU A 327 14.87 14.86 -14.57
CA LEU A 327 14.86 16.26 -14.20
C LEU A 327 15.79 16.49 -12.99
N ILE A 328 15.73 15.68 -11.96
CA ILE A 328 16.59 15.76 -10.78
C ILE A 328 18.08 15.68 -11.18
N VAL A 329 18.43 14.70 -12.01
CA VAL A 329 19.79 14.50 -12.51
C VAL A 329 20.23 15.72 -13.35
N LYS A 330 19.35 16.22 -14.25
CA LYS A 330 19.61 17.44 -15.05
C LYS A 330 19.85 18.68 -14.20
N LYS A 331 19.23 18.77 -13.01
CA LYS A 331 19.45 19.85 -12.05
C LYS A 331 20.72 19.68 -11.21
N GLY A 332 21.55 18.63 -11.47
CA GLY A 332 22.84 18.40 -10.85
C GLY A 332 22.78 17.63 -9.52
N TYR A 333 21.65 17.03 -9.17
CA TYR A 333 21.54 16.17 -8.00
C TYR A 333 21.77 14.69 -8.36
N PRO A 334 22.22 13.87 -7.42
CA PRO A 334 22.36 12.44 -7.65
C PRO A 334 21.00 11.78 -7.89
N GLU A 335 21.02 10.69 -8.64
CA GLU A 335 19.85 9.84 -8.85
C GLU A 335 19.42 9.23 -7.51
N TYR A 336 18.12 9.35 -7.17
CA TYR A 336 17.57 8.70 -5.98
C TYR A 336 17.41 7.19 -6.18
N LYS A 337 17.49 6.42 -5.07
CA LYS A 337 17.64 4.96 -5.11
C LYS A 337 16.38 4.19 -4.73
N HIS A 338 15.21 4.74 -5.07
CA HIS A 338 13.91 4.11 -4.87
C HIS A 338 13.01 4.39 -6.08
N ALA A 339 11.81 3.84 -6.11
CA ALA A 339 10.78 4.15 -7.09
C ALA A 339 10.28 5.60 -6.90
N LEU A 340 9.80 6.22 -7.96
CA LEU A 340 9.13 7.53 -7.90
C LEU A 340 7.81 7.46 -7.14
N GLY A 341 7.15 6.30 -7.13
CA GLY A 341 5.87 6.11 -6.47
C GLY A 341 5.30 4.71 -6.74
N HIS A 342 4.24 4.39 -6.02
CA HIS A 342 3.61 3.07 -6.04
C HIS A 342 2.08 3.21 -6.01
N VAL A 343 1.38 2.12 -6.29
CA VAL A 343 -0.07 2.06 -6.11
C VAL A 343 -0.39 2.14 -4.62
N LEU A 344 -1.41 2.92 -4.30
CA LEU A 344 -1.96 3.13 -2.97
C LEU A 344 -3.42 2.67 -2.94
N GLY A 345 -3.83 2.02 -1.87
CA GLY A 345 -5.20 1.56 -1.74
C GLY A 345 -5.50 1.00 -0.36
N ARG A 346 -5.80 -0.27 -0.28
CA ARG A 346 -6.02 -0.98 0.98
C ARG A 346 -4.72 -1.26 1.74
N SER A 347 -3.62 -1.20 1.04
CA SER A 347 -2.27 -1.22 1.60
C SER A 347 -1.53 0.02 1.09
N THR A 348 -0.55 0.50 1.86
CA THR A 348 0.33 1.59 1.44
C THR A 348 1.07 1.21 0.15
N HIS A 349 1.79 0.10 0.17
CA HIS A 349 2.35 -0.50 -1.04
C HIS A 349 1.35 -1.54 -1.57
N GLU A 350 0.52 -1.13 -2.51
CA GLU A 350 -0.48 -2.02 -3.12
C GLU A 350 0.08 -2.69 -4.37
N ILE A 351 -0.47 -3.86 -4.72
CA ILE A 351 -0.13 -4.58 -5.95
C ILE A 351 -0.41 -3.72 -7.19
N GLY A 352 0.45 -3.80 -8.20
CA GLY A 352 0.19 -3.17 -9.50
C GLY A 352 1.42 -2.53 -10.14
N PRO A 353 1.22 -1.62 -11.10
CA PRO A 353 2.30 -0.90 -11.74
C PRO A 353 3.14 -0.10 -10.74
N LEU A 354 4.46 -0.25 -10.78
CA LEU A 354 5.38 0.54 -9.98
C LEU A 354 5.95 1.68 -10.84
N LEU A 355 5.87 2.90 -10.35
CA LEU A 355 6.50 4.06 -10.98
C LEU A 355 7.98 4.09 -10.58
N GLY A 356 8.80 3.27 -11.22
CA GLY A 356 10.18 3.05 -10.83
C GLY A 356 11.12 2.82 -12.01
N PRO A 357 12.44 2.90 -11.79
CA PRO A 357 13.44 2.67 -12.83
C PRO A 357 13.50 1.18 -13.21
N LYS A 358 13.97 0.90 -14.43
CA LYS A 358 14.20 -0.47 -14.89
C LYS A 358 15.38 -1.12 -14.15
N TRP A 359 15.14 -1.55 -12.94
CA TRP A 359 16.07 -2.35 -12.15
C TRP A 359 15.56 -3.79 -12.04
N PRO A 360 15.86 -4.67 -12.99
CA PRO A 360 15.22 -5.98 -13.11
C PRO A 360 15.40 -6.87 -11.88
N ASN A 361 16.54 -6.77 -11.20
CA ASN A 361 16.82 -7.54 -9.99
C ASN A 361 16.14 -6.99 -8.72
N ARG A 362 15.46 -5.82 -8.81
CA ARG A 362 14.80 -5.19 -7.66
C ARG A 362 13.31 -5.02 -7.88
N TYR A 363 12.90 -4.61 -9.07
CA TYR A 363 11.51 -4.24 -9.37
C TYR A 363 10.87 -5.14 -10.43
N GLY A 364 11.64 -6.09 -11.00
CA GLY A 364 11.13 -7.02 -11.97
C GLY A 364 10.38 -6.35 -13.10
N LYS A 365 9.23 -6.92 -13.45
CA LYS A 365 8.34 -6.42 -14.51
C LYS A 365 7.29 -5.41 -14.02
N GLN A 366 7.19 -5.15 -12.72
CA GLN A 366 6.20 -4.20 -12.18
C GLN A 366 6.29 -2.82 -12.83
N VAL A 367 7.52 -2.35 -13.08
CA VAL A 367 7.78 -1.05 -13.72
C VAL A 367 7.43 -1.01 -15.22
N GLU A 368 7.18 -2.15 -15.84
CA GLU A 368 6.79 -2.29 -17.25
C GLU A 368 5.27 -2.40 -17.45
N LYS A 369 4.51 -2.47 -16.34
CA LYS A 369 3.06 -2.52 -16.39
C LYS A 369 2.46 -1.15 -16.70
N PRO A 370 1.34 -1.12 -17.46
CA PRO A 370 0.64 0.12 -17.76
C PRO A 370 -0.18 0.61 -16.56
N VAL A 371 -0.12 1.92 -16.33
CA VAL A 371 -1.04 2.65 -15.44
C VAL A 371 -2.47 2.53 -15.98
N GLN A 372 -3.43 2.30 -15.11
CA GLN A 372 -4.83 2.20 -15.49
C GLN A 372 -5.67 3.28 -14.80
N LYS A 373 -6.76 3.66 -15.43
CA LYS A 373 -7.78 4.50 -14.83
C LYS A 373 -8.29 3.87 -13.53
N ASP A 374 -8.66 4.69 -12.56
CA ASP A 374 -9.17 4.32 -11.25
C ASP A 374 -8.11 3.68 -10.32
N MET A 375 -6.80 3.82 -10.63
CA MET A 375 -5.70 3.56 -9.70
C MET A 375 -5.34 4.84 -8.95
N VAL A 376 -4.95 4.70 -7.69
CA VAL A 376 -4.35 5.78 -6.89
C VAL A 376 -2.85 5.49 -6.77
N PHE A 377 -2.03 6.53 -6.92
CA PHE A 377 -0.58 6.45 -6.80
C PHE A 377 -0.05 7.48 -5.81
N THR A 378 1.06 7.15 -5.17
CA THR A 378 1.96 8.15 -4.60
C THR A 378 2.87 8.71 -5.67
N ILE A 379 3.32 9.98 -5.52
CA ILE A 379 4.36 10.59 -6.34
C ILE A 379 5.36 11.24 -5.38
N GLU A 380 6.56 10.64 -5.22
CA GLU A 380 7.48 10.90 -4.11
C GLU A 380 8.97 11.04 -4.52
N PRO A 381 9.33 11.87 -5.51
CA PRO A 381 10.72 12.03 -5.89
C PRO A 381 11.59 12.57 -4.75
N SER A 382 12.83 12.09 -4.68
CA SER A 382 13.80 12.50 -3.66
C SER A 382 14.94 13.33 -4.24
N VAL A 383 15.24 14.46 -3.62
CA VAL A 383 16.44 15.28 -3.90
C VAL A 383 17.39 15.21 -2.72
N THR A 384 18.54 14.56 -2.90
CA THR A 384 19.54 14.37 -1.84
C THR A 384 20.76 15.25 -2.07
N SER A 385 21.28 15.85 -0.99
CA SER A 385 22.53 16.59 -0.95
C SER A 385 23.27 16.36 0.37
N LYS A 386 24.38 17.08 0.59
CA LYS A 386 25.10 17.09 1.89
C LYS A 386 24.25 17.70 3.03
N LEU A 387 23.15 18.38 2.71
CA LEU A 387 22.25 19.00 3.68
C LEU A 387 21.13 18.05 4.14
N GLY A 388 21.05 16.85 3.58
CA GLY A 388 19.98 15.89 3.81
C GLY A 388 19.19 15.59 2.55
N THR A 389 17.98 15.09 2.72
CA THR A 389 17.08 14.70 1.61
C THR A 389 15.76 15.46 1.71
N CYS A 390 15.32 16.03 0.58
CA CYS A 390 14.03 16.65 0.39
C CYS A 390 13.14 15.70 -0.40
N ASN A 391 12.07 15.22 0.22
CA ASN A 391 11.02 14.42 -0.42
C ASN A 391 9.70 15.17 -0.31
N LEU A 392 8.97 15.20 -1.40
CA LEU A 392 7.60 15.71 -1.44
C LEU A 392 6.73 14.61 -2.00
N GLU A 393 5.75 14.18 -1.24
CA GLU A 393 4.87 13.09 -1.66
C GLU A 393 3.42 13.52 -1.68
N GLN A 394 2.71 13.01 -2.69
CA GLN A 394 1.33 13.34 -2.95
C GLN A 394 0.58 12.10 -3.41
N ASP A 395 -0.66 11.96 -2.93
CA ASP A 395 -1.61 10.94 -3.41
C ASP A 395 -2.42 11.48 -4.58
N VAL A 396 -2.47 10.75 -5.68
CA VAL A 396 -3.17 11.15 -6.91
C VAL A 396 -3.99 10.00 -7.49
N LEU A 397 -5.20 10.31 -7.95
CA LEU A 397 -6.08 9.38 -8.67
C LEU A 397 -5.86 9.50 -10.18
N VAL A 398 -5.66 8.38 -10.86
CA VAL A 398 -5.61 8.34 -12.33
C VAL A 398 -7.03 8.43 -12.89
N THR A 399 -7.30 9.47 -13.67
CA THR A 399 -8.60 9.72 -14.34
C THR A 399 -8.57 9.22 -15.80
N ALA A 400 -9.63 9.46 -16.54
CA ALA A 400 -9.69 9.06 -17.95
C ALA A 400 -8.63 9.75 -18.83
N ASN A 401 -8.23 10.98 -18.51
CA ASN A 401 -7.39 11.83 -19.36
C ASN A 401 -6.13 12.35 -18.66
N GLY A 402 -5.80 11.85 -17.47
CA GLY A 402 -4.66 12.31 -16.66
C GLY A 402 -4.83 11.92 -15.22
N TYR A 403 -4.74 12.86 -14.30
CA TYR A 403 -4.85 12.61 -12.87
C TYR A 403 -5.75 13.64 -12.15
N GLN A 404 -6.18 13.28 -10.95
CA GLN A 404 -6.82 14.17 -9.97
C GLN A 404 -5.97 14.16 -8.69
N GLN A 405 -5.60 15.33 -8.21
CA GLN A 405 -4.92 15.49 -6.94
C GLN A 405 -5.87 15.07 -5.80
N LEU A 406 -5.41 14.20 -4.88
CA LEU A 406 -6.14 13.81 -3.68
C LEU A 406 -5.62 14.53 -2.44
N SER A 407 -4.30 14.60 -2.26
CA SER A 407 -3.67 15.37 -1.18
C SER A 407 -3.23 16.76 -1.67
N LYS A 408 -3.23 17.75 -0.79
CA LYS A 408 -2.76 19.10 -1.12
C LYS A 408 -1.27 19.09 -1.41
N PRO A 409 -0.79 19.63 -2.55
CA PRO A 409 0.64 19.76 -2.79
C PRO A 409 1.26 20.74 -1.81
N GLN A 410 2.49 20.45 -1.37
CA GLN A 410 3.26 21.44 -0.59
C GLN A 410 3.89 22.47 -1.53
N GLU A 411 3.39 23.70 -1.51
CA GLU A 411 3.79 24.78 -2.41
C GLU A 411 5.07 25.49 -1.96
N GLU A 412 5.34 25.51 -0.66
CA GLU A 412 6.50 26.15 -0.06
C GLU A 412 7.03 25.33 1.13
N ILE A 413 8.25 25.64 1.56
CA ILE A 413 8.81 25.03 2.77
C ILE A 413 8.10 25.63 3.98
N ILE A 414 7.41 24.78 4.75
CA ILE A 414 6.68 25.19 5.95
C ILE A 414 7.68 25.56 7.03
N ARG A 415 7.48 26.73 7.67
CA ARG A 415 8.27 27.16 8.81
C ARG A 415 7.62 26.75 10.11
N VAL A 416 8.40 26.21 11.01
CA VAL A 416 7.98 25.75 12.34
C VAL A 416 8.99 26.18 13.41
N GLY A 417 8.57 26.33 14.65
CA GLY A 417 9.42 26.65 15.79
C GLY A 417 9.46 28.14 16.13
#